data_ea59b80e52fa5e4ccb8ae2233b20fd42
#
_entry.id   ea59b80e52fa5e4ccb8ae2233b20fd42
#
_cell.length_a   1.000
_cell.length_b   1.000
_cell.length_c   1.000
_cell.angle_alpha   90.00
_cell.angle_beta   90.00
_cell.angle_gamma   90.00
#
_symmetry.space_group_name_H-M   'P 1'
#
loop_
_entity.id
_entity.type
_entity.pdbx_description
1 polymer ?
#
loop_
_entity_poly.entity_id
_entity_poly.type
_entity_poly.pdbx_seq_one_letter_code
_entity_poly.pdbx_strand_id
1 'polypeptide(L)'
;MLNRPDKSIKERLGKLENHINNENPLLIDVVSRFKRLDTVAYKMGLLDTDDSYATSIPWWPLVSILGTFSAGKSSFINNFLCDKLQLTGNQAVDDKFTVITYSNSKENRVLPGVALNSDPRFPFYQMSDEIDKVASGEGRRIDAYLQMKTSNSDKLSGKIIIDSPGFDADEQRNAILRLSDHIVDLSDLVLVFFDARHPEPGAMHDTLDHLVGNTINRSDSEKFLYILNQIDTAAQEDNPEAVVAAWQRALAAKGLTAGRFYSIYNSDVAVPIEDEAVRKRFESKCEQDKAAIFERIHQVEVERSYRIVGALQTISSDIENVVMPTVKEAMNRWLKMVLTLDAIAIGVFIVILAVLSQWFDTWALFSYDFTNEDIMSSLKLGVTVIGVLAIHFAARAFSAKRIAKKLLSGNSSDKKLVGEHKILAGNVRKAFLKNTQPLRSVFRPVPVGWSMRTRRVLTQVHADACEFIQTMNDRYTRPSGEEPAVVSDETKEEETKPAEVHTPSFSEGERQT
;
A
#
# COMPACT_ATOMS: atom_id res chain seq x y z
N MET A 1 -19.55 18.25 11.49
CA MET A 1 -19.09 17.12 12.31
C MET A 1 -17.65 16.83 11.92
N LEU A 2 -16.74 16.64 12.87
CA LEU A 2 -15.39 16.19 12.62
C LEU A 2 -15.47 14.69 12.24
N ASN A 3 -15.11 14.33 11.02
CA ASN A 3 -14.96 12.94 10.66
C ASN A 3 -13.83 12.38 11.54
N ARG A 4 -14.12 11.35 12.29
CA ARG A 4 -13.14 10.61 13.09
C ARG A 4 -13.04 9.21 12.51
N PRO A 5 -11.89 8.55 12.62
CA PRO A 5 -11.76 7.17 12.16
C PRO A 5 -12.72 6.25 12.90
N ASP A 6 -13.29 5.30 12.19
CA ASP A 6 -14.17 4.28 12.73
C ASP A 6 -13.41 3.36 13.72
N LYS A 7 -14.16 2.57 14.48
CA LYS A 7 -13.58 1.64 15.44
C LYS A 7 -12.67 0.60 14.77
N SER A 8 -13.07 0.11 13.60
CA SER A 8 -12.31 -0.87 12.80
C SER A 8 -10.92 -0.35 12.40
N ILE A 9 -10.83 0.91 11.94
CA ILE A 9 -9.54 1.55 11.61
C ILE A 9 -8.66 1.71 12.85
N LYS A 10 -9.23 2.11 13.98
CA LYS A 10 -8.44 2.24 15.23
C LYS A 10 -7.88 0.90 15.69
N GLU A 11 -8.67 -0.17 15.61
CA GLU A 11 -8.23 -1.52 15.95
C GLU A 11 -7.14 -2.01 15.00
N ARG A 12 -7.30 -1.75 13.68
CA ARG A 12 -6.29 -2.09 12.67
C ARG A 12 -4.98 -1.33 12.89
N LEU A 13 -5.05 -0.02 13.18
CA LEU A 13 -3.88 0.79 13.51
C LEU A 13 -3.18 0.30 14.78
N GLY A 14 -3.91 -0.08 15.81
CA GLY A 14 -3.34 -0.65 17.04
C GLY A 14 -2.61 -1.98 16.78
N LYS A 15 -3.20 -2.86 15.97
CA LYS A 15 -2.54 -4.10 15.55
C LYS A 15 -1.27 -3.82 14.73
N LEU A 16 -1.34 -2.86 13.80
CA LEU A 16 -0.20 -2.44 12.99
C LEU A 16 0.96 -1.94 13.87
N GLU A 17 0.67 -1.08 14.84
CA GLU A 17 1.70 -0.58 15.77
C GLU A 17 2.35 -1.71 16.56
N ASN A 18 1.58 -2.68 17.03
CA ASN A 18 2.12 -3.83 17.75
C ASN A 18 3.05 -4.68 16.87
N HIS A 19 2.68 -4.93 15.59
CA HIS A 19 3.54 -5.66 14.67
C HIS A 19 4.82 -4.89 14.35
N ILE A 20 4.71 -3.59 14.05
CA ILE A 20 5.87 -2.75 13.74
C ILE A 20 6.81 -2.66 14.93
N ASN A 21 6.29 -2.51 16.15
CA ASN A 21 7.11 -2.45 17.35
C ASN A 21 7.92 -3.73 17.57
N ASN A 22 7.37 -4.88 17.17
CA ASN A 22 8.05 -6.18 17.35
C ASN A 22 9.03 -6.49 16.21
N GLU A 23 8.73 -6.10 14.98
CA GLU A 23 9.49 -6.51 13.79
C GLU A 23 10.40 -5.39 13.25
N ASN A 24 9.97 -4.12 13.31
CA ASN A 24 10.76 -2.96 12.84
C ASN A 24 10.47 -1.69 13.66
N PRO A 25 11.03 -1.57 14.88
CA PRO A 25 10.76 -0.46 15.79
C PRO A 25 11.05 0.94 15.22
N LEU A 26 11.95 1.05 14.23
CA LEU A 26 12.28 2.33 13.59
C LEU A 26 11.07 2.99 12.91
N LEU A 27 10.12 2.19 12.42
CA LEU A 27 8.97 2.70 11.71
C LEU A 27 7.80 3.10 12.63
N ILE A 28 7.91 2.87 13.95
CA ILE A 28 6.81 3.21 14.90
C ILE A 28 6.50 4.70 14.90
N ASP A 29 7.53 5.54 14.86
CA ASP A 29 7.37 6.99 14.78
C ASP A 29 6.76 7.43 13.46
N VAL A 30 7.10 6.75 12.36
CA VAL A 30 6.53 7.01 11.04
C VAL A 30 5.01 6.75 11.05
N VAL A 31 4.54 5.67 11.69
CA VAL A 31 3.08 5.43 11.87
C VAL A 31 2.42 6.61 12.59
N SER A 32 3.06 7.14 13.62
CA SER A 32 2.53 8.29 14.36
C SER A 32 2.36 9.53 13.47
N ARG A 33 3.26 9.72 12.50
CA ARG A 33 3.19 10.83 11.53
C ARG A 33 2.07 10.60 10.51
N PHE A 34 1.87 9.37 10.02
CA PHE A 34 0.71 9.04 9.19
C PHE A 34 -0.62 9.30 9.92
N LYS A 35 -0.76 8.96 11.20
CA LYS A 35 -1.94 9.30 12.00
C LYS A 35 -2.19 10.82 12.10
N ARG A 36 -1.12 11.63 12.12
CA ARG A 36 -1.27 13.09 12.06
C ARG A 36 -1.77 13.55 10.69
N LEU A 37 -1.29 12.96 9.58
CA LEU A 37 -1.81 13.20 8.23
C LEU A 37 -3.27 12.78 8.11
N ASP A 38 -3.65 11.61 8.63
CA ASP A 38 -5.05 11.16 8.68
C ASP A 38 -5.95 12.20 9.35
N THR A 39 -5.50 12.76 10.48
CA THR A 39 -6.23 13.80 11.20
C THR A 39 -6.44 15.05 10.34
N VAL A 40 -5.46 15.45 9.56
CA VAL A 40 -5.58 16.56 8.60
C VAL A 40 -6.55 16.20 7.49
N ALA A 41 -6.42 15.01 6.91
CA ALA A 41 -7.25 14.54 5.80
C ALA A 41 -8.74 14.41 6.20
N TYR A 42 -9.03 13.86 7.38
CA TYR A 42 -10.42 13.83 7.90
C TYR A 42 -11.01 15.24 8.09
N LYS A 43 -10.23 16.19 8.60
CA LYS A 43 -10.69 17.59 8.75
C LYS A 43 -10.99 18.21 7.39
N MET A 44 -10.19 17.92 6.38
CA MET A 44 -10.38 18.44 5.02
C MET A 44 -11.46 17.67 4.24
N GLY A 45 -11.75 16.43 4.61
CA GLY A 45 -12.68 15.53 3.90
C GLY A 45 -12.01 14.81 2.73
N LEU A 46 -10.71 14.58 2.82
CA LEU A 46 -9.92 13.81 1.85
C LEU A 46 -10.04 12.30 2.09
N LEU A 47 -10.23 11.89 3.35
CA LEU A 47 -10.45 10.50 3.75
C LEU A 47 -11.86 10.30 4.29
N ASP A 48 -12.41 9.11 4.09
CA ASP A 48 -13.61 8.63 4.76
C ASP A 48 -13.30 8.13 6.18
N THR A 49 -14.32 7.81 6.95
CA THR A 49 -14.15 7.34 8.34
C THR A 49 -13.58 5.93 8.42
N ASP A 50 -13.72 5.16 7.35
CA ASP A 50 -13.26 3.79 7.13
C ASP A 50 -11.92 3.67 6.39
N ASP A 51 -11.31 4.82 6.01
CA ASP A 51 -10.01 4.91 5.34
C ASP A 51 -8.95 5.54 6.25
N SER A 52 -7.67 5.17 6.04
CA SER A 52 -6.48 5.79 6.66
C SER A 52 -5.28 5.65 5.74
N TYR A 53 -4.45 6.67 5.62
CA TYR A 53 -3.18 6.57 4.89
C TYR A 53 -2.29 5.47 5.47
N ALA A 54 -2.21 5.40 6.80
CA ALA A 54 -1.39 4.40 7.47
C ALA A 54 -1.82 2.96 7.16
N THR A 55 -3.14 2.69 7.01
CA THR A 55 -3.62 1.34 6.69
C THR A 55 -3.64 1.03 5.20
N SER A 56 -3.51 2.04 4.34
CA SER A 56 -3.52 1.90 2.88
C SER A 56 -2.13 1.65 2.30
N ILE A 57 -1.08 1.86 3.11
CA ILE A 57 0.32 1.65 2.70
C ILE A 57 0.74 0.24 3.06
N PRO A 58 1.41 -0.50 2.15
CA PRO A 58 2.06 -1.76 2.49
C PRO A 58 3.31 -1.48 3.33
N TRP A 59 3.30 -1.92 4.59
CA TRP A 59 4.40 -1.72 5.53
C TRP A 59 5.51 -2.75 5.37
N TRP A 60 5.14 -4.00 5.02
CA TRP A 60 6.10 -5.06 4.74
C TRP A 60 6.30 -5.21 3.24
N PRO A 61 7.53 -5.42 2.78
CA PRO A 61 7.81 -5.76 1.39
C PRO A 61 7.16 -7.09 1.04
N LEU A 62 6.65 -7.16 -0.19
CA LEU A 62 6.06 -8.34 -0.77
C LEU A 62 7.03 -8.96 -1.76
N VAL A 63 7.44 -10.20 -1.51
CA VAL A 63 8.29 -11.01 -2.39
C VAL A 63 7.44 -12.10 -3.02
N SER A 64 7.23 -12.04 -4.32
CA SER A 64 6.46 -13.06 -5.04
C SER A 64 7.38 -14.07 -5.72
N ILE A 65 7.02 -15.34 -5.62
CA ILE A 65 7.71 -16.46 -6.22
C ILE A 65 6.79 -17.10 -7.23
N LEU A 66 7.15 -16.95 -8.49
CA LEU A 66 6.37 -17.39 -9.65
C LEU A 66 7.14 -18.45 -10.43
N GLY A 67 6.45 -19.30 -11.16
CA GLY A 67 7.10 -20.27 -12.02
C GLY A 67 6.21 -21.47 -12.31
N THR A 68 6.64 -22.28 -13.27
CA THR A 68 5.96 -23.50 -13.68
C THR A 68 5.87 -24.51 -12.53
N PHE A 69 5.01 -25.47 -12.73
CA PHE A 69 4.98 -26.68 -11.92
C PHE A 69 6.37 -27.35 -11.91
N SER A 70 6.73 -27.93 -10.81
CA SER A 70 8.03 -28.61 -10.61
C SER A 70 9.30 -27.74 -10.79
N ALA A 71 9.21 -26.42 -10.99
CA ALA A 71 10.38 -25.54 -11.07
C ALA A 71 11.15 -25.39 -9.73
N GLY A 72 10.68 -26.04 -8.66
CA GLY A 72 11.36 -26.08 -7.36
C GLY A 72 11.10 -24.88 -6.45
N LYS A 73 10.03 -24.10 -6.67
CA LYS A 73 9.63 -22.95 -5.83
C LYS A 73 9.51 -23.32 -4.35
N SER A 74 8.74 -24.36 -4.04
CA SER A 74 8.49 -24.80 -2.66
C SER A 74 9.77 -25.29 -1.96
N SER A 75 10.66 -25.96 -2.70
CA SER A 75 11.98 -26.36 -2.17
C SER A 75 12.86 -25.15 -1.87
N PHE A 76 12.85 -24.15 -2.73
CA PHE A 76 13.56 -22.89 -2.49
C PHE A 76 13.04 -22.16 -1.27
N ILE A 77 11.70 -22.05 -1.11
CA ILE A 77 11.06 -21.42 0.05
C ILE A 77 11.48 -22.14 1.34
N ASN A 78 11.39 -23.47 1.38
CA ASN A 78 11.78 -24.25 2.54
C ASN A 78 13.29 -24.07 2.88
N ASN A 79 14.15 -24.03 1.86
CA ASN A 79 15.57 -23.77 2.05
C ASN A 79 15.84 -22.35 2.57
N PHE A 80 15.15 -21.33 1.99
CA PHE A 80 15.25 -19.95 2.45
C PHE A 80 14.79 -19.78 3.90
N LEU A 81 13.67 -20.40 4.28
CA LEU A 81 13.11 -20.29 5.63
C LEU A 81 13.85 -21.19 6.64
N CYS A 82 14.67 -22.12 6.20
CA CYS A 82 15.23 -23.21 7.01
C CYS A 82 14.14 -24.01 7.74
N ASP A 83 12.96 -24.15 7.11
CA ASP A 83 11.75 -24.78 7.66
C ASP A 83 11.01 -25.56 6.57
N LYS A 84 10.38 -26.68 6.92
CA LYS A 84 9.56 -27.49 6.01
C LYS A 84 8.10 -27.02 5.98
N LEU A 85 7.87 -25.81 5.53
CA LEU A 85 6.56 -25.18 5.51
C LEU A 85 5.73 -25.54 4.27
N GLN A 86 6.36 -25.58 3.11
CA GLN A 86 5.72 -25.90 1.83
C GLN A 86 5.88 -27.41 1.53
N LEU A 87 4.79 -28.02 1.06
CA LEU A 87 4.84 -29.39 0.58
C LEU A 87 5.66 -29.44 -0.71
N THR A 88 6.56 -30.40 -0.78
CA THR A 88 7.38 -30.66 -1.97
C THR A 88 7.02 -32.00 -2.57
N GLY A 89 6.87 -32.09 -3.89
CA GLY A 89 6.52 -33.33 -4.59
C GLY A 89 6.34 -33.12 -6.08
N ASN A 90 6.23 -34.23 -6.82
CA ASN A 90 6.02 -34.21 -8.28
C ASN A 90 4.53 -34.14 -8.68
N GLN A 91 3.60 -34.00 -7.72
CA GLN A 91 2.18 -33.77 -7.99
C GLN A 91 1.80 -32.35 -7.60
N ALA A 92 0.83 -31.77 -8.31
CA ALA A 92 0.30 -30.44 -8.00
C ALA A 92 -0.23 -30.43 -6.57
N VAL A 93 0.46 -29.74 -5.68
CA VAL A 93 0.19 -29.77 -4.24
C VAL A 93 -0.60 -28.55 -3.81
N ASP A 94 -0.34 -27.39 -4.43
CA ASP A 94 -0.99 -26.13 -4.09
C ASP A 94 -1.67 -25.52 -5.32
N ASP A 95 -3.03 -25.52 -5.32
CA ASP A 95 -3.86 -24.89 -6.36
C ASP A 95 -4.08 -23.39 -6.09
N LYS A 96 -3.54 -22.87 -5.00
CA LYS A 96 -3.77 -21.52 -4.49
C LYS A 96 -2.47 -20.76 -4.29
N PHE A 97 -2.56 -19.45 -4.42
CA PHE A 97 -1.48 -18.59 -3.93
C PHE A 97 -1.36 -18.73 -2.41
N THR A 98 -0.16 -18.99 -1.95
CA THR A 98 0.14 -19.11 -0.51
C THR A 98 0.87 -17.86 -0.02
N VAL A 99 0.21 -17.07 0.81
CA VAL A 99 0.80 -15.92 1.49
C VAL A 99 1.48 -16.40 2.77
N ILE A 100 2.79 -16.25 2.86
CA ILE A 100 3.60 -16.71 3.98
C ILE A 100 4.01 -15.49 4.82
N THR A 101 3.67 -15.51 6.10
CA THR A 101 3.91 -14.39 7.02
C THR A 101 4.56 -14.87 8.31
N TYR A 102 5.35 -13.99 8.92
CA TYR A 102 5.98 -14.26 10.22
C TYR A 102 4.95 -14.38 11.35
N SER A 103 5.22 -15.32 12.28
CA SER A 103 4.47 -15.48 13.51
C SER A 103 5.40 -15.92 14.64
N ASN A 104 5.24 -15.34 15.82
CA ASN A 104 5.98 -15.75 17.03
C ASN A 104 5.56 -17.15 17.55
N SER A 105 4.53 -17.76 16.97
CA SER A 105 4.09 -19.12 17.33
C SER A 105 5.09 -20.14 16.82
N LYS A 106 5.49 -21.09 17.67
CA LYS A 106 6.35 -22.22 17.25
C LYS A 106 5.65 -23.17 16.27
N GLU A 107 4.33 -23.13 16.20
CA GLU A 107 3.53 -23.98 15.31
C GLU A 107 3.25 -23.27 13.99
N ASN A 108 3.60 -23.89 12.90
CA ASN A 108 3.18 -23.47 11.58
C ASN A 108 1.67 -23.67 11.42
N ARG A 109 0.95 -22.65 10.95
CA ARG A 109 -0.51 -22.71 10.78
C ARG A 109 -0.88 -22.39 9.35
N VAL A 110 -1.91 -23.09 8.87
CA VAL A 110 -2.56 -22.80 7.58
C VAL A 110 -3.91 -22.17 7.88
N LEU A 111 -4.16 -21.00 7.33
CA LEU A 111 -5.37 -20.21 7.52
C LEU A 111 -6.04 -19.95 6.15
N PRO A 112 -7.37 -19.84 6.10
CA PRO A 112 -8.07 -19.49 4.87
C PRO A 112 -7.71 -18.08 4.39
N GLY A 113 -7.88 -17.79 3.10
CA GLY A 113 -7.56 -16.50 2.48
C GLY A 113 -8.28 -15.31 3.12
N VAL A 114 -9.48 -15.52 3.67
CA VAL A 114 -10.21 -14.47 4.40
C VAL A 114 -9.44 -13.92 5.60
N ALA A 115 -8.51 -14.68 6.18
CA ALA A 115 -7.66 -14.22 7.27
C ALA A 115 -6.77 -13.04 6.86
N LEU A 116 -6.40 -12.95 5.58
CA LEU A 116 -5.61 -11.86 5.02
C LEU A 116 -6.30 -10.50 5.11
N ASN A 117 -7.65 -10.46 5.03
CA ASN A 117 -8.42 -9.22 5.16
C ASN A 117 -8.25 -8.55 6.53
N SER A 118 -7.87 -9.31 7.55
CA SER A 118 -7.66 -8.82 8.92
C SER A 118 -6.18 -8.53 9.24
N ASP A 119 -5.26 -8.87 8.35
CA ASP A 119 -3.83 -8.64 8.54
C ASP A 119 -3.49 -7.16 8.28
N PRO A 120 -2.92 -6.43 9.26
CA PRO A 120 -2.64 -5.00 9.10
C PRO A 120 -1.31 -4.72 8.40
N ARG A 121 -0.45 -5.72 8.20
CA ARG A 121 0.90 -5.56 7.64
C ARG A 121 0.89 -5.16 6.18
N PHE A 122 -0.14 -5.58 5.45
CA PHE A 122 -0.33 -5.30 4.04
C PHE A 122 -1.82 -5.06 3.77
N PRO A 123 -2.20 -4.20 2.82
CA PRO A 123 -3.60 -3.90 2.53
C PRO A 123 -4.30 -5.00 1.72
N PHE A 124 -4.22 -6.26 2.15
CA PHE A 124 -4.88 -7.41 1.51
C PHE A 124 -6.40 -7.27 1.43
N TYR A 125 -7.02 -6.47 2.32
CA TYR A 125 -8.45 -6.20 2.28
C TYR A 125 -8.90 -5.54 0.96
N GLN A 126 -7.97 -4.89 0.25
CA GLN A 126 -8.23 -4.34 -1.08
C GLN A 126 -8.20 -5.41 -2.18
N MET A 127 -7.60 -6.56 -1.91
CA MET A 127 -7.43 -7.62 -2.91
C MET A 127 -8.75 -8.24 -3.33
N SER A 128 -9.71 -8.40 -2.42
CA SER A 128 -11.06 -8.87 -2.74
C SER A 128 -11.77 -7.94 -3.73
N ASP A 129 -11.61 -6.61 -3.55
CA ASP A 129 -12.20 -5.60 -4.45
C ASP A 129 -11.51 -5.59 -5.81
N GLU A 130 -10.20 -5.84 -5.85
CA GLU A 130 -9.45 -5.94 -7.12
C GLU A 130 -9.81 -7.23 -7.87
N ILE A 131 -9.95 -8.36 -7.16
CA ILE A 131 -10.44 -9.61 -7.77
C ILE A 131 -11.84 -9.41 -8.36
N ASP A 132 -12.74 -8.71 -7.68
CA ASP A 132 -14.08 -8.39 -8.20
C ASP A 132 -14.05 -7.52 -9.46
N LYS A 133 -13.08 -6.64 -9.62
CA LYS A 133 -12.90 -5.85 -10.86
C LYS A 133 -12.44 -6.72 -12.03
N VAL A 134 -11.68 -7.77 -11.74
CA VAL A 134 -11.15 -8.71 -12.73
C VAL A 134 -12.23 -9.71 -13.17
N ALA A 135 -12.97 -10.26 -12.21
CA ALA A 135 -14.06 -11.19 -12.45
C ALA A 135 -15.19 -10.93 -11.44
N SER A 136 -16.31 -10.41 -11.93
CA SER A 136 -17.46 -10.01 -11.09
C SER A 136 -17.97 -11.19 -10.25
N GLY A 137 -18.01 -11.01 -8.93
CA GLY A 137 -18.45 -11.99 -7.95
C GLY A 137 -17.35 -12.91 -7.37
N GLU A 138 -16.13 -12.89 -7.95
CA GLU A 138 -15.03 -13.74 -7.49
C GLU A 138 -14.33 -13.21 -6.23
N GLY A 139 -14.42 -11.91 -5.92
CA GLY A 139 -13.86 -11.35 -4.68
C GLY A 139 -14.44 -11.96 -3.40
N ARG A 140 -15.67 -12.50 -3.47
CA ARG A 140 -16.27 -13.25 -2.35
C ARG A 140 -15.69 -14.65 -2.17
N ARG A 141 -14.97 -15.16 -3.16
CA ARG A 141 -14.35 -16.50 -3.20
C ARG A 141 -12.85 -16.44 -2.99
N ILE A 142 -12.35 -15.44 -2.26
CA ILE A 142 -10.92 -15.24 -1.99
C ILE A 142 -10.25 -16.52 -1.47
N ASP A 143 -10.95 -17.33 -0.70
CA ASP A 143 -10.47 -18.62 -0.17
C ASP A 143 -10.24 -19.68 -1.26
N ALA A 144 -10.83 -19.50 -2.46
CA ALA A 144 -10.58 -20.41 -3.59
C ALA A 144 -9.21 -20.12 -4.24
N TYR A 145 -8.72 -18.89 -4.12
CA TYR A 145 -7.49 -18.43 -4.78
C TYR A 145 -6.31 -18.21 -3.84
N LEU A 146 -6.58 -17.89 -2.58
CA LEU A 146 -5.57 -17.52 -1.59
C LEU A 146 -5.68 -18.35 -0.32
N GLN A 147 -4.55 -18.66 0.28
CA GLN A 147 -4.40 -19.17 1.64
C GLN A 147 -3.26 -18.45 2.34
N MET A 148 -3.24 -18.48 3.66
CA MET A 148 -2.18 -17.92 4.47
C MET A 148 -1.48 -19.03 5.24
N LYS A 149 -0.15 -19.05 5.23
CA LYS A 149 0.69 -19.90 6.10
C LYS A 149 1.53 -19.02 7.00
N THR A 150 1.75 -19.46 8.23
CA THR A 150 2.61 -18.75 9.19
C THR A 150 3.81 -19.61 9.55
N SER A 151 4.98 -18.97 9.68
CA SER A 151 6.21 -19.60 10.15
C SER A 151 6.91 -18.68 11.16
N ASN A 152 7.66 -19.28 12.09
CA ASN A 152 8.47 -18.55 13.06
C ASN A 152 9.93 -18.36 12.60
N SER A 153 10.21 -18.59 11.33
CA SER A 153 11.55 -18.37 10.78
C SER A 153 11.93 -16.89 10.83
N ASP A 154 13.08 -16.57 11.46
CA ASP A 154 13.61 -15.20 11.53
C ASP A 154 13.85 -14.60 10.13
N LYS A 155 14.09 -15.45 9.12
CA LYS A 155 14.24 -15.01 7.73
C LYS A 155 12.98 -14.38 7.16
N LEU A 156 11.83 -14.66 7.76
CA LEU A 156 10.53 -14.13 7.35
C LEU A 156 10.15 -12.85 8.09
N SER A 157 10.81 -12.56 9.21
CA SER A 157 10.56 -11.32 9.96
C SER A 157 10.74 -10.11 9.05
N GLY A 158 9.84 -9.15 9.13
CA GLY A 158 9.88 -7.91 8.36
C GLY A 158 9.52 -8.04 6.87
N LYS A 159 9.03 -9.19 6.38
CA LYS A 159 8.64 -9.41 4.98
C LYS A 159 7.48 -10.39 4.80
N ILE A 160 6.89 -10.38 3.62
CA ILE A 160 5.82 -11.29 3.22
C ILE A 160 6.26 -12.00 1.95
N ILE A 161 6.09 -13.32 1.89
CA ILE A 161 6.36 -14.11 0.69
C ILE A 161 5.03 -14.61 0.12
N ILE A 162 4.85 -14.52 -1.19
CA ILE A 162 3.74 -15.16 -1.90
C ILE A 162 4.29 -16.23 -2.83
N ASP A 163 3.88 -17.47 -2.60
CA ASP A 163 4.12 -18.59 -3.51
C ASP A 163 2.96 -18.74 -4.48
N SER A 164 3.23 -18.82 -5.77
CA SER A 164 2.21 -19.03 -6.79
C SER A 164 1.90 -20.51 -6.97
N PRO A 165 0.65 -20.87 -7.32
CA PRO A 165 0.38 -22.20 -7.84
C PRO A 165 1.19 -22.47 -9.10
N GLY A 166 1.35 -23.75 -9.47
CA GLY A 166 1.88 -24.13 -10.78
C GLY A 166 0.91 -23.73 -11.90
N PHE A 167 1.41 -23.17 -12.98
CA PHE A 167 0.57 -22.59 -14.05
C PHE A 167 -0.01 -23.60 -15.07
N ASP A 168 0.00 -24.87 -14.78
CA ASP A 168 -0.36 -25.93 -15.75
C ASP A 168 -1.86 -26.34 -15.77
N ALA A 169 -2.73 -25.75 -14.95
CA ALA A 169 -4.13 -26.17 -14.83
C ALA A 169 -5.09 -25.40 -15.79
N ASP A 170 -5.87 -26.16 -16.57
CA ASP A 170 -6.61 -25.66 -17.74
C ASP A 170 -7.83 -24.77 -17.44
N GLU A 171 -8.62 -25.01 -16.40
CA GLU A 171 -9.91 -24.32 -16.22
C GLU A 171 -9.87 -23.01 -15.40
N GLN A 172 -8.94 -22.87 -14.46
CA GLN A 172 -8.81 -21.68 -13.63
C GLN A 172 -7.73 -20.70 -14.13
N ARG A 173 -7.08 -21.02 -15.26
CA ARG A 173 -5.90 -20.34 -15.80
C ARG A 173 -6.08 -18.82 -15.94
N ASN A 174 -7.19 -18.38 -16.50
CA ASN A 174 -7.41 -16.94 -16.74
C ASN A 174 -7.55 -16.12 -15.45
N ALA A 175 -8.20 -16.67 -14.42
CA ALA A 175 -8.34 -15.99 -13.14
C ALA A 175 -7.01 -15.96 -12.38
N ILE A 176 -6.27 -17.06 -12.40
CA ILE A 176 -4.93 -17.17 -11.78
C ILE A 176 -3.94 -16.24 -12.47
N LEU A 177 -3.92 -16.17 -13.81
CA LEU A 177 -3.03 -15.26 -14.55
C LEU A 177 -3.31 -13.80 -14.23
N ARG A 178 -4.58 -13.39 -14.19
CA ARG A 178 -4.94 -12.01 -13.83
C ARG A 178 -4.59 -11.68 -12.37
N LEU A 179 -4.80 -12.63 -11.46
CA LEU A 179 -4.38 -12.47 -10.08
C LEU A 179 -2.86 -12.40 -9.97
N SER A 180 -2.13 -13.15 -10.80
CA SER A 180 -0.66 -13.07 -10.90
C SER A 180 -0.21 -11.69 -11.34
N ASP A 181 -0.83 -11.10 -12.37
CA ASP A 181 -0.51 -9.74 -12.81
C ASP A 181 -0.69 -8.73 -11.67
N HIS A 182 -1.80 -8.85 -10.94
CA HIS A 182 -2.06 -7.97 -9.80
C HIS A 182 -1.07 -8.18 -8.65
N ILE A 183 -0.71 -9.42 -8.32
CA ILE A 183 0.31 -9.75 -7.31
C ILE A 183 1.67 -9.20 -7.74
N VAL A 184 2.04 -9.35 -9.02
CA VAL A 184 3.26 -8.76 -9.59
C VAL A 184 3.28 -7.24 -9.43
N ASP A 185 2.15 -6.57 -9.69
CA ASP A 185 2.04 -5.12 -9.52
C ASP A 185 2.26 -4.67 -8.06
N LEU A 186 1.79 -5.45 -7.11
CA LEU A 186 1.93 -5.17 -5.68
C LEU A 186 3.31 -5.53 -5.13
N SER A 187 4.05 -6.41 -5.83
CA SER A 187 5.31 -6.97 -5.34
C SER A 187 6.46 -5.99 -5.45
N ASP A 188 7.32 -6.01 -4.44
CA ASP A 188 8.58 -5.29 -4.40
C ASP A 188 9.71 -6.07 -5.08
N LEU A 189 9.60 -7.40 -5.06
CA LEU A 189 10.52 -8.32 -5.69
C LEU A 189 9.75 -9.50 -6.26
N VAL A 190 10.10 -9.92 -7.47
CA VAL A 190 9.49 -11.04 -8.16
C VAL A 190 10.58 -12.01 -8.57
N LEU A 191 10.52 -13.22 -8.03
CA LEU A 191 11.40 -14.32 -8.38
C LEU A 191 10.68 -15.23 -9.38
N VAL A 192 11.19 -15.33 -10.59
CA VAL A 192 10.60 -16.16 -11.65
C VAL A 192 11.45 -17.41 -11.85
N PHE A 193 10.89 -18.56 -11.47
CA PHE A 193 11.56 -19.85 -11.49
C PHE A 193 11.33 -20.60 -12.81
N PHE A 194 12.41 -21.12 -13.36
CA PHE A 194 12.46 -21.96 -14.54
C PHE A 194 13.12 -23.30 -14.20
N ASP A 195 12.71 -24.35 -14.89
CA ASP A 195 13.24 -25.70 -14.75
C ASP A 195 14.34 -25.92 -15.81
N ALA A 196 15.56 -26.23 -15.36
CA ALA A 196 16.69 -26.48 -16.26
C ALA A 196 16.52 -27.75 -17.12
N ARG A 197 15.65 -28.68 -16.71
CA ARG A 197 15.33 -29.87 -17.52
C ARG A 197 14.54 -29.51 -18.78
N HIS A 198 13.86 -28.35 -18.76
CA HIS A 198 13.07 -27.81 -19.86
C HIS A 198 13.45 -26.34 -20.10
N PRO A 199 14.68 -26.06 -20.57
CA PRO A 199 15.20 -24.70 -20.70
C PRO A 199 14.46 -23.88 -21.78
N GLU A 200 13.74 -24.53 -22.67
CA GLU A 200 12.91 -23.87 -23.65
C GLU A 200 11.55 -23.49 -23.06
N PRO A 201 11.09 -22.26 -23.26
CA PRO A 201 9.88 -21.75 -22.61
C PRO A 201 8.56 -22.28 -23.20
N GLY A 202 8.55 -23.48 -23.81
CA GLY A 202 7.36 -24.05 -24.47
C GLY A 202 6.14 -24.13 -23.53
N ALA A 203 6.27 -24.75 -22.38
CA ALA A 203 5.22 -24.88 -21.38
C ALA A 203 4.92 -23.55 -20.63
N MET A 204 5.89 -22.64 -20.64
CA MET A 204 5.78 -21.30 -20.02
C MET A 204 5.32 -20.20 -20.96
N HIS A 205 5.10 -20.51 -22.22
CA HIS A 205 4.89 -19.53 -23.29
C HIS A 205 3.79 -18.51 -22.92
N ASP A 206 2.66 -19.00 -22.45
CA ASP A 206 1.52 -18.13 -22.11
C ASP A 206 1.76 -17.35 -20.81
N THR A 207 2.43 -17.99 -19.83
CA THR A 207 2.79 -17.33 -18.57
C THR A 207 3.82 -16.24 -18.79
N LEU A 208 4.83 -16.52 -19.64
CA LEU A 208 5.82 -15.52 -20.05
C LEU A 208 5.17 -14.39 -20.84
N ASP A 209 4.28 -14.67 -21.75
CA ASP A 209 3.62 -13.64 -22.54
C ASP A 209 2.77 -12.71 -21.64
N HIS A 210 2.12 -13.24 -20.61
CA HIS A 210 1.38 -12.43 -19.65
C HIS A 210 2.30 -11.68 -18.66
N LEU A 211 3.27 -12.36 -18.07
CA LEU A 211 4.19 -11.75 -17.10
C LEU A 211 5.21 -10.83 -17.78
N VAL A 212 5.66 -11.20 -18.99
CA VAL A 212 6.75 -10.56 -19.73
C VAL A 212 6.26 -9.50 -20.69
N GLY A 213 5.18 -9.74 -21.42
CA GLY A 213 4.58 -8.74 -22.31
C GLY A 213 4.25 -7.45 -21.59
N ASN A 214 3.87 -7.56 -20.32
CA ASN A 214 3.63 -6.41 -19.46
C ASN A 214 4.90 -5.85 -18.80
N THR A 215 5.99 -6.64 -18.64
CA THR A 215 7.21 -6.20 -17.94
C THR A 215 8.17 -5.41 -18.81
N ILE A 216 8.21 -5.64 -20.11
CA ILE A 216 9.10 -4.93 -21.05
C ILE A 216 8.86 -3.42 -21.05
N ASN A 217 7.61 -3.00 -20.86
CA ASN A 217 7.23 -1.59 -20.81
C ASN A 217 7.19 -1.00 -19.41
N ARG A 218 7.59 -1.77 -18.39
CA ARG A 218 7.56 -1.33 -16.99
C ARG A 218 8.82 -0.57 -16.62
N SER A 219 8.65 0.52 -15.90
CA SER A 219 9.75 1.28 -15.31
C SER A 219 10.42 0.56 -14.13
N ASP A 220 9.83 -0.54 -13.63
CA ASP A 220 10.24 -1.29 -12.45
C ASP A 220 10.80 -2.69 -12.78
N SER A 221 11.42 -2.85 -13.96
CA SER A 221 12.01 -4.11 -14.42
C SER A 221 13.10 -4.67 -13.48
N GLU A 222 13.75 -3.84 -12.67
CA GLU A 222 14.78 -4.25 -11.72
C GLU A 222 14.27 -5.13 -10.57
N LYS A 223 12.94 -5.18 -10.36
CA LYS A 223 12.35 -6.05 -9.34
C LYS A 223 12.28 -7.51 -9.74
N PHE A 224 12.60 -7.86 -11.00
CA PHE A 224 12.52 -9.24 -11.49
C PHE A 224 13.87 -9.93 -11.40
N LEU A 225 13.91 -11.11 -10.77
CA LEU A 225 15.02 -12.05 -10.78
C LEU A 225 14.58 -13.31 -11.52
N TYR A 226 15.32 -13.68 -12.56
CA TYR A 226 15.07 -14.87 -13.35
C TYR A 226 15.99 -15.98 -12.87
N ILE A 227 15.41 -17.10 -12.43
CA ILE A 227 16.11 -18.16 -11.73
C ILE A 227 15.92 -19.47 -12.49
N LEU A 228 17.01 -19.98 -13.07
CA LEU A 228 17.06 -21.31 -13.65
C LEU A 228 17.44 -22.29 -12.53
N ASN A 229 16.48 -23.09 -12.10
CA ASN A 229 16.68 -24.05 -11.01
C ASN A 229 16.89 -25.47 -11.57
N GLN A 230 17.43 -26.38 -10.74
CA GLN A 230 17.74 -27.78 -11.07
C GLN A 230 18.83 -27.91 -12.13
N ILE A 231 19.81 -27.00 -12.12
CA ILE A 231 20.92 -26.99 -13.08
C ILE A 231 21.87 -28.21 -12.89
N ASP A 232 21.80 -28.89 -11.73
CA ASP A 232 22.49 -30.14 -11.45
C ASP A 232 22.17 -31.23 -12.47
N THR A 233 21.01 -31.22 -13.06
CA THR A 233 20.61 -32.17 -14.12
C THR A 233 21.42 -31.98 -15.41
N ALA A 234 21.91 -30.76 -15.68
CA ALA A 234 22.77 -30.47 -16.83
C ALA A 234 24.26 -30.81 -16.57
N ALA A 235 24.62 -31.06 -15.31
CA ALA A 235 25.99 -31.39 -14.94
C ALA A 235 26.47 -32.75 -15.52
N GLN A 236 25.55 -33.68 -15.75
CA GLN A 236 25.85 -34.99 -16.34
C GLN A 236 26.33 -34.88 -17.80
N GLU A 237 25.92 -33.82 -18.50
CA GLU A 237 26.31 -33.58 -19.89
C GLU A 237 27.53 -32.66 -20.01
N ASP A 238 28.12 -32.22 -18.87
CA ASP A 238 29.23 -31.26 -18.75
C ASP A 238 29.03 -29.97 -19.57
N ASN A 239 27.78 -29.52 -19.74
CA ASN A 239 27.48 -28.37 -20.58
C ASN A 239 26.43 -27.41 -19.97
N PRO A 240 26.60 -26.98 -18.69
CA PRO A 240 25.66 -26.07 -18.04
C PRO A 240 25.58 -24.70 -18.73
N GLU A 241 26.70 -24.24 -19.31
CA GLU A 241 26.76 -22.95 -19.98
C GLU A 241 25.89 -22.94 -21.24
N ALA A 242 25.80 -24.05 -21.97
CA ALA A 242 24.93 -24.15 -23.15
C ALA A 242 23.45 -24.14 -22.75
N VAL A 243 23.05 -24.77 -21.64
CA VAL A 243 21.69 -24.75 -21.08
C VAL A 243 21.32 -23.35 -20.65
N VAL A 244 22.17 -22.66 -19.88
CA VAL A 244 21.96 -21.27 -19.46
C VAL A 244 21.86 -20.34 -20.67
N ALA A 245 22.75 -20.49 -21.67
CA ALA A 245 22.73 -19.68 -22.88
C ALA A 245 21.48 -19.94 -23.74
N ALA A 246 20.98 -21.17 -23.82
CA ALA A 246 19.75 -21.52 -24.52
C ALA A 246 18.54 -20.85 -23.83
N TRP A 247 18.46 -20.97 -22.51
CA TRP A 247 17.45 -20.33 -21.70
C TRP A 247 17.44 -18.79 -21.84
N GLN A 248 18.61 -18.15 -21.72
CA GLN A 248 18.74 -16.70 -21.91
C GLN A 248 18.34 -16.24 -23.31
N ARG A 249 18.72 -17.00 -24.36
CA ARG A 249 18.28 -16.71 -25.74
C ARG A 249 16.76 -16.81 -25.89
N ALA A 250 16.16 -17.82 -25.28
CA ALA A 250 14.70 -18.00 -25.31
C ALA A 250 13.97 -16.85 -24.61
N LEU A 251 14.47 -16.37 -23.46
CA LEU A 251 13.94 -15.18 -22.78
C LEU A 251 14.13 -13.91 -23.60
N ALA A 252 15.31 -13.72 -24.21
CA ALA A 252 15.59 -12.58 -25.07
C ALA A 252 14.70 -12.56 -26.32
N ALA A 253 14.39 -13.73 -26.92
CA ALA A 253 13.46 -13.84 -28.04
C ALA A 253 12.02 -13.40 -27.67
N LYS A 254 11.66 -13.46 -26.39
CA LYS A 254 10.41 -12.94 -25.84
C LYS A 254 10.50 -11.48 -25.39
N GLY A 255 11.64 -10.83 -25.62
CA GLY A 255 11.87 -9.42 -25.27
C GLY A 255 12.41 -9.19 -23.87
N LEU A 256 12.68 -10.25 -23.08
CA LEU A 256 13.34 -10.16 -21.79
C LEU A 256 14.86 -10.02 -21.97
N THR A 257 15.30 -8.82 -22.29
CA THR A 257 16.72 -8.48 -22.43
C THR A 257 17.32 -7.82 -21.19
N ALA A 258 16.45 -7.35 -20.28
CA ALA A 258 16.86 -6.72 -19.02
C ALA A 258 16.45 -7.60 -17.84
N GLY A 259 17.27 -7.64 -16.79
CA GLY A 259 17.02 -8.40 -15.56
C GLY A 259 18.28 -9.08 -15.05
N ARG A 260 18.17 -9.70 -13.88
CA ARG A 260 19.25 -10.47 -13.27
C ARG A 260 18.94 -11.95 -13.42
N PHE A 261 19.92 -12.70 -13.90
CA PHE A 261 19.81 -14.13 -14.22
C PHE A 261 20.68 -14.93 -13.26
N TYR A 262 20.08 -15.93 -12.63
CA TYR A 262 20.74 -16.81 -11.66
C TYR A 262 20.52 -18.27 -12.02
N SER A 263 21.47 -19.13 -11.66
CA SER A 263 21.36 -20.58 -11.85
C SER A 263 21.64 -21.28 -10.53
N ILE A 264 20.65 -22.02 -10.03
CA ILE A 264 20.73 -22.67 -8.72
C ILE A 264 20.27 -24.13 -8.79
N TYR A 265 20.55 -24.86 -7.72
CA TYR A 265 19.95 -26.16 -7.42
C TYR A 265 19.93 -26.40 -5.91
N ASN A 266 19.20 -27.41 -5.47
CA ASN A 266 19.19 -27.82 -4.07
C ASN A 266 20.11 -29.02 -3.87
N SER A 267 21.21 -28.83 -3.15
CA SER A 267 22.22 -29.87 -2.85
C SER A 267 21.63 -31.10 -2.15
N ASP A 268 20.55 -30.95 -1.36
CA ASP A 268 19.96 -32.06 -0.59
C ASP A 268 19.23 -33.09 -1.46
N VAL A 269 18.82 -32.69 -2.68
CA VAL A 269 18.03 -33.51 -3.62
C VAL A 269 18.68 -33.54 -5.01
N ALA A 270 19.91 -33.06 -5.13
CA ALA A 270 20.63 -32.96 -6.38
C ALA A 270 20.98 -34.34 -6.96
N VAL A 271 21.05 -34.41 -8.28
CA VAL A 271 21.63 -35.56 -8.97
C VAL A 271 23.11 -35.61 -8.64
N PRO A 272 23.65 -36.79 -8.23
CA PRO A 272 25.06 -36.91 -7.92
C PRO A 272 25.96 -36.53 -9.12
N ILE A 273 26.92 -35.62 -8.88
CA ILE A 273 27.91 -35.20 -9.87
C ILE A 273 29.19 -35.98 -9.54
N GLU A 274 29.60 -36.90 -10.43
CA GLU A 274 30.74 -37.81 -10.21
C GLU A 274 32.07 -37.09 -10.29
N ASP A 275 32.24 -36.17 -11.23
CA ASP A 275 33.47 -35.39 -11.38
C ASP A 275 33.58 -34.33 -10.29
N GLU A 276 34.63 -34.43 -9.47
CA GLU A 276 34.85 -33.53 -8.34
C GLU A 276 35.12 -32.06 -8.77
N ALA A 277 35.79 -31.84 -9.89
CA ALA A 277 36.08 -30.49 -10.40
C ALA A 277 34.83 -29.83 -10.94
N VAL A 278 34.00 -30.59 -11.66
CA VAL A 278 32.67 -30.14 -12.12
C VAL A 278 31.80 -29.85 -10.92
N ARG A 279 31.72 -30.76 -9.95
CA ARG A 279 30.91 -30.56 -8.73
C ARG A 279 31.30 -29.30 -8.00
N LYS A 280 32.56 -29.04 -7.70
CA LYS A 280 33.03 -27.83 -7.02
C LYS A 280 32.67 -26.54 -7.77
N ARG A 281 32.75 -26.57 -9.11
CA ARG A 281 32.34 -25.43 -9.95
C ARG A 281 30.86 -25.13 -9.81
N PHE A 282 30.01 -26.18 -9.89
CA PHE A 282 28.55 -26.03 -9.72
C PHE A 282 28.17 -25.57 -8.32
N GLU A 283 28.77 -26.16 -7.28
CA GLU A 283 28.55 -25.78 -5.89
C GLU A 283 28.91 -24.31 -5.66
N SER A 284 30.12 -23.90 -6.07
CA SER A 284 30.57 -22.51 -5.91
C SER A 284 29.68 -21.50 -6.64
N LYS A 285 29.26 -21.80 -7.87
CA LYS A 285 28.36 -20.95 -8.64
C LYS A 285 26.96 -20.86 -7.97
N CYS A 286 26.42 -22.00 -7.55
CA CYS A 286 25.13 -22.08 -6.89
C CYS A 286 25.11 -21.29 -5.56
N GLU A 287 26.17 -21.42 -4.75
CA GLU A 287 26.29 -20.68 -3.49
C GLU A 287 26.36 -19.16 -3.72
N GLN A 288 27.16 -18.72 -4.71
CA GLN A 288 27.22 -17.30 -5.09
C GLN A 288 25.86 -16.77 -5.53
N ASP A 289 25.17 -17.49 -6.41
CA ASP A 289 23.86 -17.08 -6.92
C ASP A 289 22.79 -17.09 -5.83
N LYS A 290 22.76 -18.11 -4.96
CA LYS A 290 21.87 -18.16 -3.78
C LYS A 290 22.14 -17.00 -2.83
N ALA A 291 23.40 -16.72 -2.52
CA ALA A 291 23.78 -15.61 -1.67
C ALA A 291 23.31 -14.27 -2.25
N ALA A 292 23.48 -14.06 -3.56
CA ALA A 292 23.04 -12.85 -4.25
C ALA A 292 21.50 -12.71 -4.23
N ILE A 293 20.74 -13.80 -4.40
CA ILE A 293 19.28 -13.79 -4.32
C ILE A 293 18.84 -13.46 -2.89
N PHE A 294 19.43 -14.08 -1.86
CA PHE A 294 19.07 -13.86 -0.46
C PHE A 294 19.41 -12.44 -0.03
N GLU A 295 20.56 -11.92 -0.45
CA GLU A 295 20.93 -10.52 -0.22
C GLU A 295 19.91 -9.57 -0.88
N ARG A 296 19.47 -9.86 -2.11
CA ARG A 296 18.44 -9.05 -2.78
C ARG A 296 17.10 -9.07 -2.03
N ILE A 297 16.68 -10.23 -1.50
CA ILE A 297 15.48 -10.35 -0.67
C ILE A 297 15.63 -9.50 0.62
N HIS A 298 16.83 -9.42 1.18
CA HIS A 298 17.07 -8.57 2.35
C HIS A 298 17.07 -7.07 2.00
N GLN A 299 17.69 -6.67 0.89
CA GLN A 299 17.72 -5.27 0.43
C GLN A 299 16.32 -4.68 0.21
N VAL A 300 15.34 -5.51 -0.22
CA VAL A 300 13.96 -5.05 -0.44
C VAL A 300 13.31 -4.51 0.84
N GLU A 301 13.65 -5.04 2.00
CA GLU A 301 13.16 -4.55 3.30
C GLU A 301 13.64 -3.12 3.58
N VAL A 302 14.91 -2.86 3.29
CA VAL A 302 15.50 -1.52 3.41
C VAL A 302 14.82 -0.57 2.42
N GLU A 303 14.72 -0.97 1.15
CA GLU A 303 14.06 -0.16 0.11
C GLU A 303 12.59 0.15 0.46
N ARG A 304 11.87 -0.80 1.07
CA ARG A 304 10.49 -0.58 1.52
C ARG A 304 10.43 0.49 2.59
N SER A 305 11.34 0.48 3.56
CA SER A 305 11.40 1.49 4.60
C SER A 305 11.57 2.90 4.01
N TYR A 306 12.47 3.07 3.03
CA TYR A 306 12.62 4.34 2.31
C TYR A 306 11.35 4.74 1.54
N ARG A 307 10.68 3.78 0.89
CA ARG A 307 9.43 4.07 0.16
C ARG A 307 8.31 4.50 1.09
N ILE A 308 8.20 3.92 2.28
CA ILE A 308 7.20 4.33 3.29
C ILE A 308 7.44 5.77 3.72
N VAL A 309 8.69 6.14 4.04
CA VAL A 309 9.01 7.51 4.44
C VAL A 309 8.86 8.48 3.26
N GLY A 310 9.24 8.06 2.05
CA GLY A 310 9.00 8.82 0.82
C GLY A 310 7.51 9.05 0.57
N ALA A 311 6.65 8.07 0.82
CA ALA A 311 5.20 8.23 0.73
C ALA A 311 4.67 9.25 1.74
N LEU A 312 5.18 9.25 2.98
CA LEU A 312 4.83 10.26 4.00
C LEU A 312 5.17 11.68 3.52
N GLN A 313 6.36 11.86 2.94
CA GLN A 313 6.81 13.12 2.37
C GLN A 313 5.95 13.55 1.18
N THR A 314 5.69 12.63 0.26
CA THR A 314 4.89 12.89 -0.94
C THR A 314 3.45 13.27 -0.59
N ILE A 315 2.78 12.52 0.29
CA ILE A 315 1.40 12.82 0.70
C ILE A 315 1.31 14.21 1.35
N SER A 316 2.26 14.54 2.24
CA SER A 316 2.26 15.84 2.90
C SER A 316 2.43 16.99 1.91
N SER A 317 3.34 16.86 0.94
CA SER A 317 3.58 17.80 -0.14
C SER A 317 2.39 17.91 -1.10
N ASP A 318 1.80 16.79 -1.50
CA ASP A 318 0.67 16.75 -2.42
C ASP A 318 -0.59 17.41 -1.82
N ILE A 319 -0.85 17.21 -0.52
CA ILE A 319 -1.96 17.90 0.15
C ILE A 319 -1.78 19.41 0.06
N GLU A 320 -0.57 19.93 0.25
CA GLU A 320 -0.30 21.38 0.22
C GLU A 320 -0.24 21.94 -1.20
N ASN A 321 0.49 21.29 -2.10
CA ASN A 321 0.87 21.84 -3.41
C ASN A 321 -0.07 21.46 -4.55
N VAL A 322 -0.83 20.36 -4.39
CA VAL A 322 -1.72 19.84 -5.44
C VAL A 322 -3.18 19.88 -5.02
N VAL A 323 -3.52 19.22 -3.91
CA VAL A 323 -4.91 19.09 -3.45
C VAL A 323 -5.51 20.43 -3.08
N MET A 324 -4.79 21.22 -2.30
CA MET A 324 -5.30 22.50 -1.84
C MET A 324 -5.55 23.52 -2.94
N PRO A 325 -4.62 23.74 -3.90
CA PRO A 325 -4.89 24.60 -5.05
C PRO A 325 -6.08 24.11 -5.88
N THR A 326 -6.18 22.81 -6.12
CA THR A 326 -7.28 22.22 -6.89
C THR A 326 -8.64 22.42 -6.22
N VAL A 327 -8.73 22.17 -4.90
CA VAL A 327 -9.99 22.42 -4.14
C VAL A 327 -10.34 23.90 -4.16
N LYS A 328 -9.37 24.78 -3.97
CA LYS A 328 -9.57 26.24 -3.97
C LYS A 328 -10.04 26.74 -5.34
N GLU A 329 -9.46 26.23 -6.42
CA GLU A 329 -9.89 26.55 -7.78
C GLU A 329 -11.31 26.06 -8.06
N ALA A 330 -11.64 24.83 -7.65
CA ALA A 330 -12.99 24.28 -7.77
C ALA A 330 -14.02 25.12 -6.97
N MET A 331 -13.66 25.58 -5.78
CA MET A 331 -14.49 26.49 -4.97
C MET A 331 -14.70 27.84 -5.67
N ASN A 332 -13.66 28.42 -6.27
CA ASN A 332 -13.76 29.68 -7.00
C ASN A 332 -14.65 29.52 -8.26
N ARG A 333 -14.54 28.43 -8.98
CA ARG A 333 -15.41 28.11 -10.11
C ARG A 333 -16.86 27.93 -9.65
N TRP A 334 -17.07 27.27 -8.52
CA TRP A 334 -18.38 27.09 -7.90
C TRP A 334 -19.00 28.44 -7.50
N LEU A 335 -18.25 29.29 -6.82
CA LEU A 335 -18.69 30.64 -6.45
C LEU A 335 -19.17 31.44 -7.67
N LYS A 336 -18.33 31.51 -8.73
CA LYS A 336 -18.67 32.22 -9.96
C LYS A 336 -19.96 31.66 -10.58
N MET A 337 -20.08 30.34 -10.64
CA MET A 337 -21.26 29.68 -11.22
C MET A 337 -22.54 29.91 -10.41
N VAL A 338 -22.44 29.89 -9.07
CA VAL A 338 -23.60 30.21 -8.18
C VAL A 338 -24.02 31.66 -8.39
N LEU A 339 -23.09 32.61 -8.35
CA LEU A 339 -23.42 34.04 -8.53
C LEU A 339 -24.03 34.33 -9.91
N THR A 340 -23.54 33.70 -10.98
CA THR A 340 -24.12 33.88 -12.32
C THR A 340 -25.53 33.29 -12.41
N LEU A 341 -25.77 32.10 -11.83
CA LEU A 341 -27.07 31.47 -11.83
C LEU A 341 -28.07 32.26 -10.95
N ASP A 342 -27.65 32.75 -9.81
CA ASP A 342 -28.47 33.60 -8.93
C ASP A 342 -28.83 34.90 -9.66
N ALA A 343 -27.88 35.58 -10.32
CA ALA A 343 -28.14 36.80 -11.07
C ALA A 343 -29.15 36.59 -12.21
N ILE A 344 -28.98 35.48 -12.98
CA ILE A 344 -29.93 35.15 -14.06
C ILE A 344 -31.30 34.81 -13.48
N ALA A 345 -31.38 33.97 -12.48
CA ALA A 345 -32.66 33.54 -11.90
C ALA A 345 -33.41 34.68 -11.23
N ILE A 346 -32.72 35.57 -10.50
CA ILE A 346 -33.33 36.76 -9.89
C ILE A 346 -33.77 37.72 -11.00
N GLY A 347 -32.96 37.95 -12.06
CA GLY A 347 -33.32 38.76 -13.20
C GLY A 347 -34.58 38.26 -13.91
N VAL A 348 -34.66 36.96 -14.21
CA VAL A 348 -35.86 36.34 -14.79
C VAL A 348 -37.07 36.46 -13.86
N PHE A 349 -36.87 36.24 -12.57
CA PHE A 349 -37.92 36.41 -11.58
C PHE A 349 -38.49 37.83 -11.54
N ILE A 350 -37.63 38.84 -11.56
CA ILE A 350 -38.04 40.26 -11.62
C ILE A 350 -38.84 40.55 -12.90
N VAL A 351 -38.39 40.05 -14.07
CA VAL A 351 -39.08 40.22 -15.37
C VAL A 351 -40.47 39.57 -15.32
N ILE A 352 -40.57 38.34 -14.82
CA ILE A 352 -41.85 37.64 -14.65
C ILE A 352 -42.78 38.44 -13.76
N LEU A 353 -42.29 38.95 -12.67
CA LEU A 353 -43.07 39.79 -11.75
C LEU A 353 -43.54 41.06 -12.43
N ALA A 354 -42.70 41.76 -13.17
CA ALA A 354 -43.06 42.96 -13.92
C ALA A 354 -44.15 42.70 -15.00
N VAL A 355 -44.02 41.59 -15.73
CA VAL A 355 -45.05 41.20 -16.73
C VAL A 355 -46.36 40.82 -16.07
N LEU A 356 -46.34 40.03 -15.00
CA LEU A 356 -47.56 39.68 -14.27
C LEU A 356 -48.24 40.91 -13.62
N SER A 357 -47.48 41.89 -13.16
CA SER A 357 -48.03 43.12 -12.60
C SER A 357 -48.75 43.95 -13.64
N GLN A 358 -48.26 44.01 -14.88
CA GLN A 358 -48.95 44.71 -16.00
C GLN A 358 -50.21 43.98 -16.48
N TRP A 359 -50.18 42.61 -16.52
CA TRP A 359 -51.32 41.82 -17.05
C TRP A 359 -52.49 41.73 -16.08
N PHE A 360 -52.25 41.73 -14.79
CA PHE A 360 -53.28 41.51 -13.76
C PHE A 360 -53.59 42.77 -12.91
N ASP A 361 -53.07 43.93 -13.31
CA ASP A 361 -53.17 45.18 -12.54
C ASP A 361 -52.81 45.00 -11.02
N THR A 362 -51.91 44.08 -10.78
CA THR A 362 -51.57 43.56 -9.44
C THR A 362 -50.34 44.26 -8.83
N TRP A 363 -50.13 45.56 -9.13
CA TRP A 363 -49.11 46.36 -8.44
C TRP A 363 -49.26 46.25 -6.89
N ALA A 364 -50.45 46.04 -6.39
CA ALA A 364 -50.73 45.76 -5.00
C ALA A 364 -50.11 44.47 -4.44
N LEU A 365 -49.68 43.51 -5.32
CA LEU A 365 -48.97 42.30 -4.86
C LEU A 365 -47.54 42.58 -4.41
N PHE A 366 -46.95 43.71 -4.86
CA PHE A 366 -45.57 44.12 -4.55
C PHE A 366 -45.45 45.37 -3.72
N SER A 367 -46.57 46.08 -3.44
CA SER A 367 -46.59 47.13 -2.44
C SER A 367 -46.56 46.51 -1.05
N TYR A 368 -45.40 46.61 -0.40
CA TYR A 368 -45.26 46.27 1.02
C TYR A 368 -45.55 47.54 1.82
N ASP A 369 -46.70 47.58 2.44
CA ASP A 369 -47.03 48.67 3.34
C ASP A 369 -46.48 48.36 4.72
N PHE A 370 -45.33 48.96 5.05
CA PHE A 370 -44.65 48.77 6.34
C PHE A 370 -45.25 49.67 7.45
N THR A 371 -46.24 50.48 7.11
CA THR A 371 -46.85 51.41 8.07
C THR A 371 -48.07 50.84 8.80
N ASN A 372 -48.67 49.79 8.21
CA ASN A 372 -49.78 49.07 8.86
C ASN A 372 -49.31 47.65 9.21
N GLU A 373 -49.66 47.18 10.42
CA GLU A 373 -49.37 45.79 10.88
C GLU A 373 -50.22 44.74 10.13
N ASP A 374 -50.18 44.76 8.78
CA ASP A 374 -50.96 43.85 7.95
C ASP A 374 -50.25 42.48 7.87
N ILE A 375 -50.85 41.47 8.47
CA ILE A 375 -50.42 40.06 8.46
C ILE A 375 -50.19 39.60 7.01
N MET A 376 -50.98 40.11 6.04
CA MET A 376 -50.86 39.75 4.64
C MET A 376 -49.59 40.30 3.98
N SER A 377 -49.12 41.49 4.31
CA SER A 377 -47.88 42.08 3.82
C SER A 377 -46.68 41.32 4.36
N SER A 378 -46.69 40.92 5.64
CA SER A 378 -45.68 40.09 6.26
C SER A 378 -45.62 38.69 5.64
N LEU A 379 -46.77 38.09 5.30
CA LEU A 379 -46.84 36.77 4.61
C LEU A 379 -46.26 36.85 3.20
N LYS A 380 -46.59 37.89 2.42
CA LYS A 380 -46.07 38.12 1.06
C LYS A 380 -44.52 38.24 1.10
N LEU A 381 -43.99 39.04 2.02
CA LEU A 381 -42.56 39.18 2.21
C LEU A 381 -41.92 37.84 2.56
N GLY A 382 -42.51 37.09 3.47
CA GLY A 382 -42.05 35.77 3.87
C GLY A 382 -41.97 34.80 2.68
N VAL A 383 -43.02 34.71 1.87
CA VAL A 383 -43.06 33.85 0.67
C VAL A 383 -42.00 34.27 -0.36
N THR A 384 -41.80 35.57 -0.59
CA THR A 384 -40.80 36.09 -1.51
C THR A 384 -39.36 35.72 -1.05
N VAL A 385 -39.07 35.92 0.24
CA VAL A 385 -37.77 35.58 0.83
C VAL A 385 -37.52 34.08 0.76
N ILE A 386 -38.51 33.24 1.04
CA ILE A 386 -38.41 31.79 0.92
C ILE A 386 -38.14 31.38 -0.53
N GLY A 387 -38.84 32.01 -1.50
CA GLY A 387 -38.63 31.76 -2.94
C GLY A 387 -37.21 32.09 -3.39
N VAL A 388 -36.67 33.25 -3.01
CA VAL A 388 -35.29 33.65 -3.33
C VAL A 388 -34.28 32.70 -2.68
N LEU A 389 -34.50 32.32 -1.43
CA LEU A 389 -33.64 31.34 -0.75
C LEU A 389 -33.67 29.97 -1.44
N ALA A 390 -34.85 29.49 -1.84
CA ALA A 390 -35.01 28.23 -2.54
C ALA A 390 -34.23 28.23 -3.88
N ILE A 391 -34.33 29.32 -4.67
CA ILE A 391 -33.57 29.51 -5.90
C ILE A 391 -32.07 29.48 -5.62
N HIS A 392 -31.61 30.23 -4.61
CA HIS A 392 -30.19 30.23 -4.24
C HIS A 392 -29.68 28.84 -3.84
N PHE A 393 -30.41 28.10 -3.02
CA PHE A 393 -29.99 26.74 -2.62
C PHE A 393 -30.01 25.75 -3.81
N ALA A 394 -30.99 25.90 -4.73
CA ALA A 394 -31.03 25.10 -5.95
C ALA A 394 -29.82 25.38 -6.87
N ALA A 395 -29.49 26.67 -7.07
CA ALA A 395 -28.31 27.07 -7.86
C ALA A 395 -27.01 26.53 -7.25
N ARG A 396 -26.89 26.58 -5.91
CA ARG A 396 -25.74 25.99 -5.19
C ARG A 396 -25.62 24.49 -5.40
N ALA A 397 -26.72 23.75 -5.22
CA ALA A 397 -26.74 22.29 -5.36
C ALA A 397 -26.43 21.85 -6.79
N PHE A 398 -27.01 22.52 -7.79
CA PHE A 398 -26.76 22.26 -9.20
C PHE A 398 -25.31 22.52 -9.58
N SER A 399 -24.78 23.68 -9.21
CA SER A 399 -23.39 24.06 -9.49
C SER A 399 -22.39 23.10 -8.83
N ALA A 400 -22.64 22.69 -7.56
CA ALA A 400 -21.81 21.75 -6.85
C ALA A 400 -21.79 20.37 -7.52
N LYS A 401 -22.97 19.83 -7.92
CA LYS A 401 -23.08 18.55 -8.62
C LYS A 401 -22.34 18.58 -9.97
N ARG A 402 -22.48 19.67 -10.74
CA ARG A 402 -21.84 19.82 -12.06
C ARG A 402 -20.32 19.85 -11.96
N ILE A 403 -19.77 20.61 -11.00
CA ILE A 403 -18.31 20.68 -10.78
C ILE A 403 -17.79 19.38 -10.21
N ALA A 404 -18.48 18.77 -9.25
CA ALA A 404 -18.11 17.47 -8.70
C ALA A 404 -18.06 16.35 -9.76
N LYS A 405 -18.96 16.39 -10.78
CA LYS A 405 -18.93 15.46 -11.90
C LYS A 405 -17.71 15.70 -12.79
N LYS A 406 -17.30 16.96 -13.02
CA LYS A 406 -16.08 17.27 -13.78
C LYS A 406 -14.82 16.82 -13.06
N LEU A 407 -14.75 16.92 -11.72
CA LEU A 407 -13.65 16.43 -10.91
C LEU A 407 -13.49 14.90 -11.00
N LEU A 408 -14.56 14.16 -11.31
CA LEU A 408 -14.50 12.70 -11.55
C LEU A 408 -14.06 12.32 -12.96
N SER A 409 -14.48 13.10 -13.96
CA SER A 409 -14.35 12.69 -15.38
C SER A 409 -12.94 12.91 -15.95
N GLY A 410 -12.02 13.56 -15.19
CA GLY A 410 -10.60 13.65 -15.56
C GLY A 410 -10.29 14.27 -16.94
N ASN A 411 -11.18 15.10 -17.50
CA ASN A 411 -11.09 15.58 -18.89
C ASN A 411 -10.48 16.97 -19.05
N SER A 412 -9.68 17.42 -18.12
CA SER A 412 -8.86 18.62 -18.29
C SER A 412 -7.62 18.48 -17.44
N SER A 413 -6.51 19.02 -17.84
CA SER A 413 -5.20 19.24 -17.14
C SER A 413 -4.87 18.35 -15.91
N ASP A 414 -5.88 17.72 -15.32
CA ASP A 414 -5.87 16.82 -14.17
C ASP A 414 -5.33 15.40 -14.50
N LYS A 415 -4.96 15.13 -15.78
CA LYS A 415 -4.26 13.88 -16.16
C LYS A 415 -2.95 13.69 -15.37
N LYS A 416 -2.35 14.77 -14.90
CA LYS A 416 -1.20 14.70 -13.97
C LYS A 416 -1.58 14.24 -12.57
N LEU A 417 -2.84 14.44 -12.13
CA LEU A 417 -3.37 13.97 -10.85
C LEU A 417 -3.88 12.51 -10.90
N VAL A 418 -4.01 11.93 -12.09
CA VAL A 418 -4.60 10.59 -12.34
C VAL A 418 -3.55 9.48 -12.38
N GLY A 419 -2.25 9.81 -12.35
CA GLY A 419 -1.14 8.86 -12.19
C GLY A 419 -1.07 8.26 -10.78
N GLU A 420 0.06 7.74 -10.41
CA GLU A 420 0.38 7.13 -9.11
C GLU A 420 -0.09 7.93 -7.87
N HIS A 421 -0.22 9.26 -7.99
CA HIS A 421 -0.64 10.17 -6.91
C HIS A 421 -2.13 10.15 -6.56
N LYS A 422 -2.99 9.57 -7.39
CA LYS A 422 -4.46 9.58 -7.17
C LYS A 422 -4.90 8.81 -5.93
N ILE A 423 -4.15 7.80 -5.55
CA ILE A 423 -4.45 6.95 -4.40
C ILE A 423 -3.89 7.58 -3.11
N LEU A 424 -2.78 8.30 -3.20
CA LEU A 424 -2.06 8.81 -2.04
C LEU A 424 -2.67 10.09 -1.44
N ALA A 425 -3.07 11.06 -2.29
CA ALA A 425 -3.49 12.38 -1.81
C ALA A 425 -4.96 12.48 -1.32
N GLY A 426 -5.77 11.43 -1.52
CA GLY A 426 -7.15 11.37 -1.06
C GLY A 426 -8.19 11.94 -2.03
N ASN A 427 -9.44 11.97 -1.59
CA ASN A 427 -10.59 12.26 -2.45
C ASN A 427 -10.89 13.76 -2.55
N VAL A 428 -10.31 14.42 -3.58
CA VAL A 428 -10.51 15.85 -3.85
C VAL A 428 -11.99 16.22 -4.05
N ARG A 429 -12.77 15.35 -4.70
CA ARG A 429 -14.21 15.54 -4.89
C ARG A 429 -14.97 15.60 -3.55
N LYS A 430 -14.66 14.70 -2.62
CA LYS A 430 -15.29 14.69 -1.30
C LYS A 430 -14.90 15.94 -0.50
N ALA A 431 -13.62 16.33 -0.57
CA ALA A 431 -13.16 17.59 0.02
C ALA A 431 -13.92 18.79 -0.55
N PHE A 432 -14.11 18.87 -1.87
CA PHE A 432 -14.90 19.91 -2.52
C PHE A 432 -16.37 19.88 -2.05
N LEU A 433 -17.02 18.72 -2.05
CA LEU A 433 -18.41 18.58 -1.59
C LEU A 433 -18.60 18.96 -0.11
N LYS A 434 -17.60 18.68 0.73
CA LYS A 434 -17.60 19.14 2.13
C LYS A 434 -17.59 20.67 2.26
N ASN A 435 -16.95 21.36 1.30
CA ASN A 435 -16.90 22.81 1.25
C ASN A 435 -18.19 23.45 0.70
N THR A 436 -18.98 22.73 -0.11
CA THR A 436 -20.18 23.22 -0.78
C THR A 436 -21.48 22.86 -0.06
N GLN A 437 -21.42 22.39 1.19
CA GLN A 437 -22.60 22.06 2.01
C GLN A 437 -23.56 23.26 2.17
N PRO A 438 -24.88 23.05 2.25
CA PRO A 438 -25.88 24.14 2.26
C PRO A 438 -25.68 25.19 3.35
N LEU A 439 -25.31 24.76 4.55
CA LEU A 439 -25.14 25.66 5.72
C LEU A 439 -23.81 26.44 5.71
N ARG A 440 -22.99 26.31 4.69
CA ARG A 440 -21.71 27.02 4.61
C ARG A 440 -21.80 28.22 3.70
N SER A 441 -21.17 29.31 4.09
CA SER A 441 -21.14 30.54 3.28
C SER A 441 -20.44 30.26 1.93
N VAL A 442 -21.04 30.76 0.85
CA VAL A 442 -20.49 30.71 -0.51
C VAL A 442 -19.20 31.55 -0.62
N PHE A 443 -19.14 32.65 0.14
CA PHE A 443 -18.01 33.61 0.11
C PHE A 443 -16.80 33.20 0.96
N ARG A 444 -16.75 31.99 1.45
CA ARG A 444 -15.63 31.53 2.27
C ARG A 444 -14.39 31.29 1.38
N PRO A 445 -13.29 32.07 1.54
CA PRO A 445 -12.13 31.97 0.66
C PRO A 445 -11.22 30.78 0.96
N VAL A 446 -11.35 30.21 2.18
CA VAL A 446 -10.45 29.16 2.67
C VAL A 446 -11.21 27.85 2.81
N PRO A 447 -10.70 26.75 2.22
CA PRO A 447 -11.28 25.43 2.37
C PRO A 447 -11.36 24.97 3.82
N VAL A 448 -12.35 24.11 4.11
CA VAL A 448 -12.57 23.54 5.43
C VAL A 448 -11.38 22.69 5.85
N GLY A 449 -10.96 22.87 7.09
CA GLY A 449 -9.83 22.15 7.64
C GLY A 449 -8.47 22.76 7.28
N TRP A 450 -8.41 23.69 6.33
CA TRP A 450 -7.19 24.39 5.98
C TRP A 450 -6.96 25.60 6.90
N SER A 451 -6.03 25.47 7.82
CA SER A 451 -5.68 26.49 8.81
C SER A 451 -4.18 26.60 8.97
N MET A 452 -3.69 27.63 9.66
CA MET A 452 -2.27 27.77 10.00
C MET A 452 -1.75 26.56 10.83
N ARG A 453 -2.63 25.98 11.67
CA ARG A 453 -2.30 24.75 12.43
C ARG A 453 -2.11 23.56 11.49
N THR A 454 -2.98 23.41 10.49
CA THR A 454 -2.89 22.35 9.49
C THR A 454 -1.61 22.46 8.69
N ARG A 455 -1.26 23.67 8.23
CA ARG A 455 0.01 23.93 7.54
C ARG A 455 1.21 23.54 8.39
N ARG A 456 1.24 23.99 9.65
CA ARG A 456 2.33 23.63 10.57
C ARG A 456 2.47 22.13 10.73
N VAL A 457 1.35 21.39 10.82
CA VAL A 457 1.38 19.92 10.92
C VAL A 457 1.99 19.31 9.65
N LEU A 458 1.59 19.77 8.45
CA LEU A 458 2.16 19.28 7.18
C LEU A 458 3.64 19.59 7.07
N THR A 459 4.05 20.82 7.37
CA THR A 459 5.48 21.23 7.36
C THR A 459 6.29 20.41 8.35
N GLN A 460 5.74 20.15 9.55
CA GLN A 460 6.40 19.33 10.56
C GLN A 460 6.54 17.88 10.10
N VAL A 461 5.48 17.28 9.54
CA VAL A 461 5.52 15.91 9.01
C VAL A 461 6.52 15.79 7.87
N HIS A 462 6.62 16.80 7.00
CA HIS A 462 7.59 16.84 5.92
C HIS A 462 9.04 16.90 6.46
N ALA A 463 9.29 17.75 7.46
CA ALA A 463 10.59 17.86 8.12
C ALA A 463 10.97 16.56 8.85
N ASP A 464 10.01 15.98 9.60
CA ASP A 464 10.20 14.69 10.29
C ASP A 464 10.54 13.58 9.27
N ALA A 465 9.90 13.56 8.08
CA ALA A 465 10.22 12.59 7.04
C ALA A 465 11.65 12.73 6.52
N CYS A 466 12.15 13.98 6.34
CA CYS A 466 13.56 14.21 5.97
C CYS A 466 14.52 13.71 7.06
N GLU A 467 14.19 13.93 8.33
CA GLU A 467 14.97 13.45 9.48
C GLU A 467 15.01 11.92 9.53
N PHE A 468 13.88 11.25 9.30
CA PHE A 468 13.84 9.77 9.21
C PHE A 468 14.71 9.23 8.09
N ILE A 469 14.72 9.88 6.90
CA ILE A 469 15.62 9.48 5.79
C ILE A 469 17.07 9.58 6.22
N GLN A 470 17.47 10.67 6.91
CA GLN A 470 18.83 10.82 7.41
C GLN A 470 19.19 9.74 8.42
N THR A 471 18.32 9.50 9.40
CA THR A 471 18.51 8.44 10.41
C THR A 471 18.67 7.07 9.76
N MET A 472 17.87 6.77 8.71
CA MET A 472 18.01 5.52 7.95
C MET A 472 19.32 5.48 7.17
N ASN A 473 19.74 6.59 6.54
CA ASN A 473 21.03 6.67 5.87
C ASN A 473 22.17 6.38 6.85
N ASP A 474 22.18 7.02 8.01
CA ASP A 474 23.21 6.81 9.03
C ASP A 474 23.26 5.36 9.49
N ARG A 475 22.11 4.71 9.61
CA ARG A 475 22.01 3.30 10.01
C ARG A 475 22.46 2.32 8.92
N TYR A 476 22.04 2.53 7.67
CA TYR A 476 22.27 1.56 6.59
C TYR A 476 23.56 1.80 5.82
N THR A 477 24.04 3.05 5.70
CA THR A 477 25.28 3.37 4.96
C THR A 477 26.51 3.43 5.84
N ARG A 478 26.32 3.56 7.17
CA ARG A 478 27.41 3.70 8.15
C ARG A 478 28.52 4.63 7.68
N PRO A 479 28.23 5.91 7.44
CA PRO A 479 29.23 6.84 6.87
C PRO A 479 30.45 7.02 7.78
N SER A 480 30.31 6.79 9.10
CA SER A 480 31.40 6.85 10.09
C SER A 480 32.24 5.57 10.16
N GLY A 481 31.79 4.44 9.56
CA GLY A 481 32.46 3.15 9.68
C GLY A 481 32.41 2.52 11.09
N GLU A 482 31.80 3.17 12.04
CA GLU A 482 31.62 2.63 13.41
C GLU A 482 30.45 1.64 13.45
N GLU A 483 30.66 0.49 14.08
CA GLU A 483 29.56 -0.42 14.38
C GLU A 483 28.62 0.26 15.38
N PRO A 484 27.27 0.18 15.20
CA PRO A 484 26.36 0.65 16.22
C PRO A 484 26.69 -0.09 17.50
N ALA A 485 26.96 0.65 18.59
CA ALA A 485 27.14 0.05 19.90
C ALA A 485 25.97 -0.92 20.14
N VAL A 486 26.27 -2.19 20.25
CA VAL A 486 25.31 -3.18 20.72
C VAL A 486 24.92 -2.69 22.10
N VAL A 487 23.72 -2.15 22.23
CA VAL A 487 23.13 -1.87 23.54
C VAL A 487 22.89 -3.25 24.14
N SER A 488 23.94 -3.75 24.80
CA SER A 488 23.83 -4.92 25.63
C SER A 488 22.84 -4.58 26.73
N ASP A 489 21.81 -5.39 26.86
CA ASP A 489 20.81 -5.38 27.95
C ASP A 489 21.42 -5.69 29.33
N GLU A 490 22.71 -5.42 29.55
CA GLU A 490 23.44 -5.68 30.79
C GLU A 490 23.30 -4.59 31.86
N THR A 491 22.46 -3.57 31.66
CA THR A 491 22.30 -2.49 32.66
C THR A 491 20.98 -2.57 33.44
N LYS A 492 20.43 -3.78 33.67
CA LYS A 492 19.24 -3.95 34.52
C LYS A 492 19.42 -4.91 35.72
N GLU A 493 20.64 -5.33 36.06
CA GLU A 493 20.87 -6.19 37.21
C GLU A 493 21.85 -5.63 38.27
N GLU A 494 22.02 -4.33 38.39
CA GLU A 494 22.87 -3.73 39.42
C GLU A 494 22.19 -2.63 40.25
N GLU A 495 20.99 -2.91 40.75
CA GLU A 495 20.40 -2.15 41.86
C GLU A 495 19.48 -3.04 42.67
N THR A 496 20.08 -3.94 43.45
CA THR A 496 19.53 -4.40 44.77
C THR A 496 20.52 -5.38 45.41
N LYS A 497 21.57 -4.86 46.06
CA LYS A 497 22.19 -5.55 47.17
C LYS A 497 21.99 -4.71 48.45
N PRO A 498 21.36 -5.28 49.48
CA PRO A 498 21.28 -4.61 50.79
C PRO A 498 22.66 -4.57 51.45
N ALA A 499 22.97 -3.45 52.11
CA ALA A 499 24.17 -3.22 52.86
C ALA A 499 24.38 -4.29 53.95
N GLU A 500 25.50 -4.99 53.91
CA GLU A 500 25.98 -5.82 55.05
C GLU A 500 26.45 -4.91 56.17
N VAL A 501 25.82 -5.11 57.33
CA VAL A 501 26.17 -4.52 58.61
C VAL A 501 27.43 -5.22 59.13
N HIS A 502 28.53 -4.48 59.26
CA HIS A 502 29.72 -4.89 59.99
C HIS A 502 29.41 -5.05 61.48
N THR A 503 29.58 -6.25 62.03
CA THR A 503 29.80 -6.47 63.46
C THR A 503 31.18 -7.09 63.68
N PRO A 504 31.95 -6.61 64.68
CA PRO A 504 33.35 -6.98 64.87
C PRO A 504 33.51 -8.34 65.54
N SER A 505 34.57 -9.06 65.11
CA SER A 505 35.04 -10.32 65.67
C SER A 505 35.67 -10.14 67.03
N PHE A 506 35.31 -11.02 68.02
CA PHE A 506 36.07 -11.33 69.17
C PHE A 506 36.77 -12.71 69.04
N SER A 507 38.03 -12.70 69.27
CA SER A 507 38.92 -13.85 69.36
C SER A 507 38.79 -14.55 70.71
N GLU A 508 38.89 -15.87 70.72
CA GLU A 508 39.39 -16.77 71.81
C GLU A 508 39.15 -18.18 71.26
N GLY A 509 40.06 -19.07 71.14
CA GLY A 509 41.13 -19.49 72.02
C GLY A 509 41.00 -20.99 72.16
N GLU A 510 42.00 -21.78 71.68
CA GLU A 510 42.49 -23.07 72.17
C GLU A 510 41.50 -24.10 72.74
N ARG A 511 41.47 -25.34 72.22
CA ARG A 511 42.10 -26.57 72.74
C ARG A 511 41.60 -27.85 72.10
N GLN A 512 42.57 -28.57 71.64
CA GLN A 512 42.85 -30.03 71.77
C GLN A 512 41.64 -30.94 72.11
N THR A 513 41.33 -31.88 71.34
CA THR A 513 41.78 -33.31 71.28
C THR A 513 41.30 -33.94 70.00
#